data_1f8a30dcdee6566b6c18a4637a04c563
#
_entry.id   1f8a30dcdee6566b6c18a4637a04c563
#
_cell.length_a   1.000
_cell.length_b   1.000
_cell.length_c   1.000
_cell.angle_alpha   90.00
_cell.angle_beta   90.00
_cell.angle_gamma   90.00
#
_symmetry.space_group_name_H-M   'P 1'
#
loop_
_entity.id
_entity.type
_entity.pdbx_description
1 polymer ?
#
loop_
_entity_poly.entity_id
_entity_poly.type
_entity_poly.pdbx_seq_one_letter_code
_entity_poly.pdbx_strand_id
1 'polypeptide(L)'
;SKRAYRGFNFWYLLSFGFERPYFLTWNQLKELGGTVKKGSKSFEVVFWKMLEYEQKDGDIDKIPMLRYYRVFHIDDVDGIDPAKIPSGESHDHEFDSIGTCDELVEFWEDSPKIELGCRKACYIPVLDKVEMPSPRTFYQDEQYYSTLFHELVHSTGHKSRLNRHEKFPNLNFGSRDYSQEELVAEMGAAYLCGLCSIEN
;
A
#
# COMPACT_ATOMS: atom_id res chain seq x y z
N SER A 1 -2.85 15.16 10.08
CA SER A 1 -2.62 14.04 11.01
C SER A 1 -1.36 13.31 10.59
N LYS A 2 -0.52 12.91 11.54
CA LYS A 2 0.69 12.11 11.29
C LYS A 2 0.38 10.59 11.25
N ARG A 3 -0.81 10.20 10.77
CA ARG A 3 -1.19 8.79 10.70
C ARG A 3 -0.72 8.20 9.39
N ALA A 4 -0.02 7.07 9.47
CA ALA A 4 0.33 6.27 8.31
C ALA A 4 -0.94 5.68 7.64
N TYR A 5 -0.92 5.58 6.33
CA TYR A 5 -1.91 4.79 5.61
C TYR A 5 -1.68 3.30 5.88
N ARG A 6 -2.75 2.51 5.88
CA ARG A 6 -2.71 1.06 6.14
C ARG A 6 -3.56 0.33 5.11
N GLY A 7 -3.32 -0.98 4.95
CA GLY A 7 -4.06 -1.84 4.05
C GLY A 7 -4.06 -1.31 2.62
N PHE A 8 -5.16 -1.46 1.91
CA PHE A 8 -5.33 -1.03 0.53
C PHE A 8 -4.80 0.39 0.24
N ASN A 9 -5.05 1.38 1.11
CA ASN A 9 -4.58 2.75 0.88
C ASN A 9 -3.05 2.86 0.86
N PHE A 10 -2.36 2.08 1.68
CA PHE A 10 -0.90 2.06 1.72
C PHE A 10 -0.35 1.55 0.39
N TRP A 11 -0.79 0.38 -0.05
CA TRP A 11 -0.36 -0.24 -1.31
C TRP A 11 -0.68 0.61 -2.52
N TYR A 12 -1.91 1.11 -2.57
CA TYR A 12 -2.37 2.00 -3.63
C TYR A 12 -1.49 3.24 -3.78
N LEU A 13 -1.18 3.91 -2.68
CA LEU A 13 -0.34 5.11 -2.73
C LEU A 13 1.13 4.79 -2.98
N LEU A 14 1.62 3.65 -2.49
CA LEU A 14 2.99 3.18 -2.73
C LEU A 14 3.24 2.84 -4.21
N SER A 15 2.25 2.28 -4.91
CA SER A 15 2.35 1.91 -6.33
C SER A 15 2.70 3.06 -7.27
N PHE A 16 2.49 4.31 -6.85
CA PHE A 16 2.87 5.48 -7.64
C PHE A 16 4.36 5.84 -7.55
N GLY A 17 5.12 5.25 -6.63
CA GLY A 17 6.57 5.43 -6.52
C GLY A 17 7.03 6.85 -6.18
N PHE A 18 6.28 7.56 -5.34
CA PHE A 18 6.66 8.89 -4.87
C PHE A 18 7.83 8.80 -3.88
N GLU A 19 8.84 9.66 -4.03
CA GLU A 19 9.99 9.74 -3.11
C GLU A 19 9.58 10.17 -1.70
N ARG A 20 8.56 11.02 -1.61
CA ARG A 20 8.01 11.53 -0.35
C ARG A 20 6.56 11.05 -0.19
N PRO A 21 6.26 10.02 0.59
CA PRO A 21 4.93 9.41 0.67
C PRO A 21 3.96 10.23 1.54
N TYR A 22 3.94 11.56 1.34
CA TYR A 22 3.07 12.46 2.08
C TYR A 22 1.91 12.93 1.22
N PHE A 23 0.71 12.69 1.74
CA PHE A 23 -0.53 13.05 1.07
C PHE A 23 -1.42 13.85 2.03
N LEU A 24 -2.12 14.82 1.49
CA LEU A 24 -2.97 15.74 2.23
C LEU A 24 -4.38 15.76 1.63
N THR A 25 -5.39 15.71 2.49
CA THR A 25 -6.76 16.00 2.08
C THR A 25 -6.94 17.49 1.81
N TRP A 26 -7.99 17.86 1.08
CA TRP A 26 -8.31 19.26 0.82
C TRP A 26 -8.47 20.11 2.10
N ASN A 27 -9.05 19.54 3.15
CA ASN A 27 -9.20 20.25 4.42
C ASN A 27 -7.86 20.48 5.11
N GLN A 28 -6.98 19.48 5.13
CA GLN A 28 -5.63 19.61 5.67
C GLN A 28 -4.79 20.64 4.90
N LEU A 29 -4.95 20.71 3.57
CA LEU A 29 -4.32 21.74 2.74
C LEU A 29 -4.75 23.14 3.17
N LYS A 30 -6.06 23.37 3.33
CA LYS A 30 -6.60 24.66 3.77
C LYS A 30 -6.09 25.06 5.16
N GLU A 31 -6.07 24.12 6.11
CA GLU A 31 -5.55 24.33 7.47
C GLU A 31 -4.07 24.71 7.47
N LEU A 32 -3.28 24.19 6.54
CA LEU A 32 -1.86 24.48 6.40
C LEU A 32 -1.59 25.71 5.53
N GLY A 33 -2.62 26.32 4.94
CA GLY A 33 -2.49 27.46 4.04
C GLY A 33 -1.99 27.11 2.63
N GLY A 34 -2.01 25.80 2.29
CA GLY A 34 -1.56 25.30 1.00
C GLY A 34 -2.62 25.35 -0.08
N THR A 35 -2.18 25.33 -1.33
CA THR A 35 -3.02 25.27 -2.53
C THR A 35 -2.51 24.18 -3.47
N VAL A 36 -3.44 23.50 -4.16
CA VAL A 36 -3.09 22.48 -5.15
C VAL A 36 -2.65 23.15 -6.44
N LYS A 37 -1.54 22.72 -7.02
CA LYS A 37 -1.05 23.20 -8.31
C LYS A 37 -2.06 22.88 -9.41
N LYS A 38 -2.20 23.79 -10.37
CA LYS A 38 -3.11 23.58 -11.49
C LYS A 38 -2.67 22.40 -12.35
N GLY A 39 -3.60 21.44 -12.55
CA GLY A 39 -3.33 20.23 -13.34
C GLY A 39 -2.87 19.02 -12.52
N SER A 40 -2.67 19.16 -11.21
CA SER A 40 -2.33 18.05 -10.33
C SER A 40 -3.44 17.02 -10.25
N LYS A 41 -3.04 15.76 -10.10
CA LYS A 41 -3.97 14.64 -9.92
C LYS A 41 -4.26 14.43 -8.44
N SER A 42 -5.50 14.05 -8.14
CA SER A 42 -5.88 13.56 -6.80
C SER A 42 -5.89 12.04 -6.78
N PHE A 43 -5.64 11.47 -5.60
CA PHE A 43 -5.70 10.03 -5.33
C PHE A 43 -6.90 9.76 -4.43
N GLU A 44 -7.63 8.69 -4.70
CA GLU A 44 -8.80 8.33 -3.87
C GLU A 44 -8.38 7.29 -2.84
N VAL A 45 -8.54 7.63 -1.56
CA VAL A 45 -8.29 6.74 -0.43
C VAL A 45 -9.60 6.38 0.24
N VAL A 46 -9.70 5.16 0.76
CA VAL A 46 -10.91 4.61 1.36
C VAL A 46 -10.77 4.51 2.87
N PHE A 47 -11.84 4.81 3.58
CA PHE A 47 -11.92 4.66 5.03
C PHE A 47 -13.23 4.02 5.43
N TRP A 48 -13.13 3.04 6.27
CA TRP A 48 -14.28 2.45 6.94
C TRP A 48 -14.59 3.23 8.21
N LYS A 49 -15.84 3.59 8.39
CA LYS A 49 -16.36 4.15 9.62
C LYS A 49 -17.56 3.32 10.06
N MET A 50 -17.53 2.85 11.30
CA MET A 50 -18.74 2.28 11.90
C MET A 50 -19.65 3.42 12.31
N LEU A 51 -20.86 3.45 11.76
CA LEU A 51 -21.91 4.33 12.23
C LEU A 51 -22.71 3.60 13.29
N GLU A 52 -22.86 4.23 14.42
CA GLU A 52 -23.73 3.76 15.49
C GLU A 52 -25.12 4.37 15.26
N TYR A 53 -26.13 3.52 15.17
CA TYR A 53 -27.52 3.92 15.01
C TYR A 53 -28.31 3.38 16.20
N GLU A 54 -28.87 4.28 17.00
CA GLU A 54 -29.73 3.93 18.12
C GLU A 54 -31.12 3.58 17.60
N GLN A 55 -31.55 2.35 17.80
CA GLN A 55 -32.92 1.91 17.48
C GLN A 55 -33.93 2.44 18.50
N LYS A 56 -35.20 2.42 18.13
CA LYS A 56 -36.28 2.90 19.00
C LYS A 56 -36.47 2.11 20.32
N ASP A 57 -35.89 0.92 20.38
CA ASP A 57 -35.85 0.03 21.53
C ASP A 57 -34.60 0.18 22.41
N GLY A 58 -33.69 1.09 22.03
CA GLY A 58 -32.47 1.40 22.76
C GLY A 58 -31.26 0.53 22.38
N ASP A 59 -31.41 -0.38 21.42
CA ASP A 59 -30.30 -1.15 20.88
C ASP A 59 -29.47 -0.30 19.91
N ILE A 60 -28.15 -0.50 19.92
CA ILE A 60 -27.19 0.20 19.05
C ILE A 60 -26.75 -0.72 17.92
N ASP A 61 -27.24 -0.43 16.72
CA ASP A 61 -26.73 -1.07 15.51
C ASP A 61 -25.47 -0.39 15.01
N LYS A 62 -24.49 -1.20 14.59
CA LYS A 62 -23.24 -0.72 13.98
C LYS A 62 -23.25 -1.04 12.50
N ILE A 63 -23.41 0.00 11.68
CA ILE A 63 -23.44 -0.13 10.22
C ILE A 63 -22.07 0.29 9.68
N PRO A 64 -21.34 -0.59 8.98
CA PRO A 64 -20.10 -0.22 8.34
C PRO A 64 -20.37 0.69 7.14
N MET A 65 -19.78 1.86 7.12
CA MET A 65 -19.87 2.79 6.01
C MET A 65 -18.50 3.04 5.39
N LEU A 66 -18.38 2.77 4.11
CA LEU A 66 -17.21 3.09 3.31
C LEU A 66 -17.28 4.55 2.88
N ARG A 67 -16.21 5.30 3.07
CA ARG A 67 -16.04 6.67 2.59
C ARG A 67 -14.80 6.81 1.74
N TYR A 68 -14.92 7.56 0.67
CA TYR A 68 -13.82 7.94 -0.20
C TYR A 68 -13.38 9.37 0.12
N TYR A 69 -12.05 9.56 0.18
CA TYR A 69 -11.45 10.88 0.33
C TYR A 69 -10.45 11.10 -0.78
N ARG A 70 -10.41 12.32 -1.32
CA ARG A 70 -9.37 12.71 -2.26
C ARG A 70 -8.21 13.31 -1.50
N VAL A 71 -7.00 12.82 -1.83
CA VAL A 71 -5.75 13.30 -1.29
C VAL A 71 -4.85 13.77 -2.43
N PHE A 72 -3.96 14.71 -2.14
CA PHE A 72 -3.00 15.27 -3.08
C PHE A 72 -1.60 15.00 -2.55
N HIS A 73 -0.70 14.67 -3.45
CA HIS A 73 0.70 14.47 -3.10
C HIS A 73 1.34 15.80 -2.69
N ILE A 74 2.27 15.77 -1.74
CA ILE A 74 2.91 16.98 -1.21
C ILE A 74 3.64 17.79 -2.28
N ASP A 75 4.21 17.15 -3.29
CA ASP A 75 4.91 17.83 -4.41
C ASP A 75 3.94 18.55 -5.36
N ASP A 76 2.67 18.23 -5.30
CA ASP A 76 1.59 18.87 -6.07
C ASP A 76 0.96 20.05 -5.32
N VAL A 77 1.56 20.49 -4.22
CA VAL A 77 1.02 21.54 -3.36
C VAL A 77 2.01 22.69 -3.22
N ASP A 78 1.48 23.93 -3.26
CA ASP A 78 2.22 25.16 -2.99
C ASP A 78 1.71 25.82 -1.70
N GLY A 79 2.54 26.70 -1.10
CA GLY A 79 2.14 27.57 0.01
C GLY A 79 2.18 26.93 1.39
N ILE A 80 2.64 25.69 1.52
CA ILE A 80 2.87 25.07 2.83
C ILE A 80 4.26 25.48 3.33
N ASP A 81 4.33 25.93 4.58
CA ASP A 81 5.59 26.20 5.29
C ASP A 81 6.47 24.93 5.28
N PRO A 82 7.70 25.00 4.72
CA PRO A 82 8.61 23.85 4.66
C PRO A 82 8.88 23.21 6.03
N ALA A 83 8.85 23.98 7.12
CA ALA A 83 9.03 23.46 8.48
C ALA A 83 7.88 22.55 8.95
N LYS A 84 6.73 22.61 8.29
CA LYS A 84 5.55 21.76 8.58
C LYS A 84 5.51 20.49 7.71
N ILE A 85 6.33 20.45 6.66
CA ILE A 85 6.49 19.27 5.83
C ILE A 85 7.52 18.39 6.54
N PRO A 86 7.21 17.13 6.87
CA PRO A 86 8.22 16.26 7.41
C PRO A 86 9.41 16.24 6.44
N SER A 87 10.60 16.57 6.92
CA SER A 87 11.81 16.31 6.15
C SER A 87 11.75 14.83 5.84
N GLY A 88 11.75 14.48 4.55
CA GLY A 88 11.97 13.11 4.11
C GLY A 88 13.43 12.77 4.42
N GLU A 89 13.77 12.75 5.71
CA GLU A 89 14.97 12.07 6.14
C GLU A 89 14.80 10.66 5.61
N SER A 90 15.73 10.25 4.75
CA SER A 90 15.93 8.83 4.53
C SER A 90 16.08 8.26 5.93
N HIS A 91 15.03 7.61 6.43
CA HIS A 91 15.19 6.82 7.63
C HIS A 91 16.19 5.76 7.23
N ASP A 92 17.45 5.99 7.60
CA ASP A 92 18.46 4.94 7.56
C ASP A 92 18.14 4.04 8.75
N HIS A 93 17.00 3.35 8.61
CA HIS A 93 16.53 2.38 9.56
C HIS A 93 17.51 1.21 9.49
N GLU A 94 18.07 0.84 10.63
CA GLU A 94 18.85 -0.37 10.74
C GLU A 94 17.86 -1.53 10.59
N PHE A 95 17.87 -2.15 9.41
CA PHE A 95 16.95 -3.23 9.10
C PHE A 95 17.38 -4.49 9.84
N ASP A 96 16.51 -4.97 10.73
CA ASP A 96 16.62 -6.27 11.38
C ASP A 96 15.73 -7.29 10.68
N SER A 97 16.33 -8.34 10.12
CA SER A 97 15.57 -9.35 9.43
C SER A 97 14.67 -10.15 10.39
N ILE A 98 13.45 -10.44 9.94
CA ILE A 98 12.50 -11.28 10.68
C ILE A 98 12.65 -12.71 10.18
N GLY A 99 13.34 -13.56 10.97
CA GLY A 99 13.74 -14.90 10.56
C GLY A 99 12.62 -15.76 9.98
N THR A 100 11.41 -15.72 10.56
CA THR A 100 10.25 -16.45 10.03
C THR A 100 9.81 -15.96 8.66
N CYS A 101 9.98 -14.68 8.38
CA CYS A 101 9.68 -14.10 7.06
C CYS A 101 10.76 -14.51 6.04
N ASP A 102 12.02 -14.45 6.44
CA ASP A 102 13.13 -14.86 5.58
C ASP A 102 13.02 -16.34 5.20
N GLU A 103 12.76 -17.22 6.18
CA GLU A 103 12.52 -18.63 5.93
C GLU A 103 11.37 -18.85 4.95
N LEU A 104 10.25 -18.14 5.11
CA LEU A 104 9.11 -18.26 4.20
C LEU A 104 9.50 -17.87 2.77
N VAL A 105 10.26 -16.80 2.61
CA VAL A 105 10.73 -16.34 1.29
C VAL A 105 11.76 -17.32 0.69
N GLU A 106 12.68 -17.85 1.49
CA GLU A 106 13.70 -18.80 1.05
C GLU A 106 13.08 -20.14 0.59
N PHE A 107 12.07 -20.62 1.33
CA PHE A 107 11.36 -21.86 1.00
C PHE A 107 10.23 -21.69 -0.02
N TRP A 108 10.07 -20.50 -0.59
CA TRP A 108 9.04 -20.26 -1.62
C TRP A 108 9.43 -20.97 -2.92
N GLU A 109 8.82 -22.10 -3.18
CA GLU A 109 9.03 -22.87 -4.41
C GLU A 109 8.64 -22.03 -5.63
N ASP A 110 9.43 -22.13 -6.71
CA ASP A 110 9.22 -21.36 -7.95
C ASP A 110 9.13 -19.84 -7.71
N SER A 111 9.88 -19.32 -6.74
CA SER A 111 9.96 -17.89 -6.45
C SER A 111 10.36 -17.10 -7.69
N PRO A 112 9.72 -15.94 -7.96
CA PRO A 112 10.23 -15.02 -8.98
C PRO A 112 11.58 -14.45 -8.53
N LYS A 113 12.33 -13.90 -9.48
CA LYS A 113 13.53 -13.14 -9.13
C LYS A 113 13.13 -11.90 -8.30
N ILE A 114 13.73 -11.73 -7.12
CA ILE A 114 13.56 -10.54 -6.29
C ILE A 114 14.76 -9.61 -6.52
N GLU A 115 14.50 -8.35 -6.88
CA GLU A 115 15.52 -7.31 -7.11
C GLU A 115 15.29 -6.16 -6.12
N LEU A 116 16.34 -5.90 -5.30
CA LEU A 116 16.31 -4.88 -4.25
C LEU A 116 16.91 -3.55 -4.73
N GLY A 117 16.57 -2.47 -4.03
CA GLY A 117 17.08 -1.13 -4.31
C GLY A 117 16.35 -0.43 -5.46
N CYS A 118 15.23 -0.97 -5.90
CA CYS A 118 14.37 -0.36 -6.90
C CYS A 118 13.59 0.82 -6.31
N ARG A 119 13.04 1.66 -7.18
CA ARG A 119 12.31 2.88 -6.77
C ARG A 119 10.93 2.59 -6.16
N LYS A 120 10.31 1.49 -6.54
CA LYS A 120 8.98 1.06 -6.09
C LYS A 120 8.93 -0.44 -5.90
N ALA A 121 7.97 -0.89 -5.09
CA ALA A 121 7.61 -2.29 -5.04
C ALA A 121 6.64 -2.60 -6.18
N CYS A 122 6.92 -3.65 -6.96
CA CYS A 122 5.96 -4.18 -7.94
C CYS A 122 6.41 -5.54 -8.47
N TYR A 123 5.43 -6.41 -8.73
CA TYR A 123 5.62 -7.60 -9.53
C TYR A 123 5.46 -7.27 -11.02
N ILE A 124 6.39 -7.75 -11.85
CA ILE A 124 6.41 -7.56 -13.30
C ILE A 124 6.15 -8.91 -13.98
N PRO A 125 4.91 -9.20 -14.43
CA PRO A 125 4.54 -10.52 -14.95
C PRO A 125 5.34 -10.96 -16.17
N VAL A 126 5.67 -10.03 -17.07
CA VAL A 126 6.41 -10.32 -18.31
C VAL A 126 7.83 -10.81 -18.04
N LEU A 127 8.45 -10.33 -16.96
CA LEU A 127 9.81 -10.68 -16.55
C LEU A 127 9.84 -11.72 -15.44
N ASP A 128 8.69 -12.07 -14.91
CA ASP A 128 8.53 -12.89 -13.70
C ASP A 128 9.45 -12.44 -12.56
N LYS A 129 9.38 -11.14 -12.26
CA LYS A 129 10.30 -10.46 -11.34
C LYS A 129 9.54 -9.60 -10.35
N VAL A 130 9.96 -9.60 -9.09
CA VAL A 130 9.55 -8.66 -8.06
C VAL A 130 10.64 -7.59 -7.91
N GLU A 131 10.27 -6.33 -8.02
CA GLU A 131 11.11 -5.19 -7.67
C GLU A 131 10.72 -4.67 -6.28
N MET A 132 11.72 -4.44 -5.44
CA MET A 132 11.53 -3.91 -4.09
C MET A 132 12.45 -2.73 -3.81
N PRO A 133 11.98 -1.71 -3.10
CA PRO A 133 12.87 -0.73 -2.49
C PRO A 133 13.83 -1.40 -1.50
N SER A 134 14.92 -0.70 -1.16
CA SER A 134 15.81 -1.19 -0.12
C SER A 134 15.04 -1.35 1.21
N PRO A 135 15.22 -2.44 1.97
CA PRO A 135 14.55 -2.64 3.26
C PRO A 135 14.71 -1.45 4.22
N ARG A 136 15.86 -0.80 4.21
CA ARG A 136 16.16 0.39 5.05
C ARG A 136 15.31 1.62 4.73
N THR A 137 14.58 1.63 3.61
CA THR A 137 13.69 2.74 3.22
C THR A 137 12.31 2.64 3.85
N PHE A 138 12.01 1.53 4.50
CA PHE A 138 10.75 1.32 5.20
C PHE A 138 10.86 1.84 6.65
N TYR A 139 9.75 2.25 7.22
CA TYR A 139 9.71 2.74 8.61
C TYR A 139 9.80 1.62 9.64
N GLN A 140 9.40 0.41 9.27
CA GLN A 140 9.37 -0.78 10.12
C GLN A 140 9.69 -1.99 9.25
N ASP A 141 10.35 -2.98 9.84
CA ASP A 141 10.74 -4.20 9.14
C ASP A 141 9.53 -5.00 8.67
N GLU A 142 8.45 -5.00 9.48
CA GLU A 142 7.19 -5.63 9.15
C GLU A 142 6.56 -5.04 7.87
N GLN A 143 6.72 -3.74 7.64
CA GLN A 143 6.23 -3.10 6.41
C GLN A 143 6.97 -3.58 5.17
N TYR A 144 8.28 -3.81 5.27
CA TYR A 144 9.05 -4.39 4.17
C TYR A 144 8.51 -5.77 3.81
N TYR A 145 8.37 -6.66 4.80
CA TYR A 145 7.89 -8.03 4.53
C TYR A 145 6.44 -8.06 4.08
N SER A 146 5.57 -7.28 4.66
CA SER A 146 4.19 -7.14 4.22
C SER A 146 4.10 -6.70 2.76
N THR A 147 4.97 -5.75 2.34
CA THR A 147 5.09 -5.32 0.94
C THR A 147 5.60 -6.45 0.05
N LEU A 148 6.66 -7.11 0.47
CA LEU A 148 7.25 -8.21 -0.28
C LEU A 148 6.24 -9.35 -0.47
N PHE A 149 5.51 -9.72 0.56
CA PHE A 149 4.48 -10.75 0.48
C PHE A 149 3.35 -10.37 -0.49
N HIS A 150 2.94 -9.10 -0.52
CA HIS A 150 1.95 -8.62 -1.49
C HIS A 150 2.41 -8.87 -2.93
N GLU A 151 3.64 -8.48 -3.26
CA GLU A 151 4.22 -8.66 -4.59
C GLU A 151 4.46 -10.15 -4.92
N LEU A 152 4.85 -10.95 -3.93
CA LEU A 152 4.99 -12.39 -4.09
C LEU A 152 3.64 -13.07 -4.34
N VAL A 153 2.57 -12.64 -3.69
CA VAL A 153 1.22 -13.16 -3.97
C VAL A 153 0.78 -12.80 -5.40
N HIS A 154 1.06 -11.60 -5.90
CA HIS A 154 0.85 -11.29 -7.32
C HIS A 154 1.60 -12.27 -8.22
N SER A 155 2.84 -12.61 -7.89
CA SER A 155 3.63 -13.55 -8.68
C SER A 155 2.99 -14.93 -8.78
N THR A 156 2.21 -15.36 -7.77
CA THR A 156 1.49 -16.65 -7.85
C THR A 156 0.50 -16.71 -9.03
N GLY A 157 0.07 -15.57 -9.54
CA GLY A 157 -0.79 -15.48 -10.73
C GLY A 157 -0.10 -15.77 -12.06
N HIS A 158 1.23 -15.89 -12.08
CA HIS A 158 1.99 -16.16 -13.30
C HIS A 158 1.61 -17.52 -13.93
N LYS A 159 1.80 -17.62 -15.27
CA LYS A 159 1.48 -18.82 -16.04
C LYS A 159 2.21 -20.10 -15.60
N SER A 160 3.41 -19.96 -15.03
CA SER A 160 4.19 -21.09 -14.50
C SER A 160 3.70 -21.57 -13.14
N ARG A 161 2.84 -20.83 -12.47
CA ARG A 161 2.28 -21.14 -11.14
C ARG A 161 0.76 -21.37 -11.23
N LEU A 162 -0.06 -20.50 -10.64
CA LEU A 162 -1.52 -20.68 -10.61
C LEU A 162 -2.23 -20.19 -11.89
N ASN A 163 -1.50 -19.59 -12.83
CA ASN A 163 -2.02 -19.04 -14.10
C ASN A 163 -3.28 -18.18 -13.94
N ARG A 164 -3.34 -17.40 -12.85
CA ARG A 164 -4.50 -16.62 -12.49
C ARG A 164 -4.68 -15.40 -13.42
N HIS A 165 -3.55 -14.86 -13.93
CA HIS A 165 -3.56 -13.72 -14.84
C HIS A 165 -4.25 -14.00 -16.18
N GLU A 166 -4.36 -15.25 -16.59
CA GLU A 166 -5.15 -15.62 -17.78
C GLU A 166 -6.64 -15.36 -17.58
N LYS A 167 -7.13 -15.51 -16.33
CA LYS A 167 -8.53 -15.25 -15.97
C LYS A 167 -8.82 -13.75 -15.78
N PHE A 168 -7.79 -12.95 -15.61
CA PHE A 168 -7.86 -11.50 -15.42
C PHE A 168 -7.11 -10.77 -16.53
N PRO A 169 -7.64 -10.77 -17.78
CA PRO A 169 -6.92 -10.25 -18.94
C PRO A 169 -6.70 -8.74 -18.92
N ASN A 170 -7.48 -8.01 -18.13
CA ASN A 170 -7.38 -6.56 -18.02
C ASN A 170 -6.85 -6.13 -16.66
N LEU A 171 -5.53 -6.19 -16.50
CA LEU A 171 -4.85 -5.70 -15.29
C LEU A 171 -4.54 -4.19 -15.34
N ASN A 172 -5.25 -3.43 -16.18
CA ASN A 172 -5.14 -1.98 -16.17
C ASN A 172 -5.69 -1.43 -14.86
N PHE A 173 -4.99 -0.47 -14.30
CA PHE A 173 -5.37 0.21 -13.07
C PHE A 173 -6.84 0.67 -13.09
N GLY A 174 -7.60 0.32 -12.04
CA GLY A 174 -9.02 0.67 -11.90
C GLY A 174 -9.99 -0.24 -12.65
N SER A 175 -9.52 -1.26 -13.37
CA SER A 175 -10.40 -2.27 -13.93
C SER A 175 -10.94 -3.22 -12.86
N ARG A 176 -12.01 -3.96 -13.18
CA ARG A 176 -12.56 -4.97 -12.29
C ARG A 176 -11.55 -6.09 -12.04
N ASP A 177 -10.87 -6.54 -13.09
CA ASP A 177 -9.89 -7.63 -13.00
C ASP A 177 -8.69 -7.21 -12.13
N TYR A 178 -8.20 -5.99 -12.31
CA TYR A 178 -7.18 -5.40 -11.45
C TYR A 178 -7.63 -5.40 -9.98
N SER A 179 -8.84 -4.92 -9.69
CA SER A 179 -9.36 -4.88 -8.31
C SER A 179 -9.50 -6.27 -7.68
N GLN A 180 -9.81 -7.30 -8.48
CA GLN A 180 -9.88 -8.67 -7.99
C GLN A 180 -8.48 -9.24 -7.70
N GLU A 181 -7.51 -8.95 -8.54
CA GLU A 181 -6.12 -9.39 -8.32
C GLU A 181 -5.50 -8.69 -7.10
N GLU A 182 -5.76 -7.39 -6.93
CA GLU A 182 -5.36 -6.66 -5.71
C GLU A 182 -5.97 -7.28 -4.44
N LEU A 183 -7.25 -7.66 -4.49
CA LEU A 183 -7.88 -8.31 -3.34
C LEU A 183 -7.22 -9.65 -3.00
N VAL A 184 -6.84 -10.44 -4.01
CA VAL A 184 -6.08 -11.69 -3.81
C VAL A 184 -4.73 -11.39 -3.18
N ALA A 185 -4.01 -10.37 -3.68
CA ALA A 185 -2.70 -9.98 -3.14
C ALA A 185 -2.80 -9.51 -1.68
N GLU A 186 -3.77 -8.66 -1.36
CA GLU A 186 -4.01 -8.17 0.01
C GLU A 186 -4.34 -9.31 0.98
N MET A 187 -5.28 -10.18 0.61
CA MET A 187 -5.66 -11.31 1.47
C MET A 187 -4.51 -12.29 1.65
N GLY A 188 -3.77 -12.57 0.59
CA GLY A 188 -2.61 -13.45 0.63
C GLY A 188 -1.49 -12.87 1.51
N ALA A 189 -1.16 -11.59 1.33
CA ALA A 189 -0.17 -10.91 2.16
C ALA A 189 -0.57 -10.91 3.65
N ALA A 190 -1.83 -10.59 3.95
CA ALA A 190 -2.32 -10.63 5.33
C ALA A 190 -2.22 -12.03 5.95
N TYR A 191 -2.52 -13.07 5.17
CA TYR A 191 -2.36 -14.46 5.63
C TYR A 191 -0.90 -14.81 5.93
N LEU A 192 0.04 -14.43 5.02
CA LEU A 192 1.48 -14.68 5.20
C LEU A 192 2.04 -13.89 6.38
N CYS A 193 1.64 -12.63 6.55
CA CYS A 193 1.98 -11.83 7.74
C CYS A 193 1.51 -12.52 9.03
N GLY A 194 0.28 -13.04 9.03
CA GLY A 194 -0.25 -13.80 10.17
C GLY A 194 0.56 -15.07 10.48
N LEU A 195 1.03 -15.80 9.46
CA LEU A 195 1.91 -16.96 9.64
C LEU A 195 3.25 -16.57 10.26
N CYS A 196 3.79 -15.41 9.89
CA CYS A 196 5.05 -14.88 10.43
C CYS A 196 4.86 -14.14 11.76
N SER A 197 3.65 -14.04 12.29
CA SER A 197 3.31 -13.30 13.51
C SER A 197 3.68 -11.81 13.45
N ILE A 198 3.66 -11.22 12.25
CA ILE A 198 3.83 -9.78 12.06
C ILE A 198 2.47 -9.09 11.89
N GLU A 199 2.33 -7.89 12.47
CA GLU A 199 1.13 -7.06 12.30
C GLU A 199 1.17 -6.34 10.95
N ASN A 200 0.03 -6.31 10.25
CA ASN A 200 -0.14 -5.68 8.93
C ASN A 200 -0.99 -4.41 9.02
#